data_899fa6c79bd92cb067623ea60b65699a
#
_entry.id   899fa6c79bd92cb067623ea60b65699a
#
_cell.length_a   1.000
_cell.length_b   1.000
_cell.length_c   1.000
_cell.angle_alpha   90.00
_cell.angle_beta   90.00
_cell.angle_gamma   90.00
#
_symmetry.space_group_name_H-M   'P 1'
#
loop_
_entity.id
_entity.type
_entity.pdbx_description
1 polymer ?
#
loop_
_entity_poly.entity_id
_entity_poly.type
_entity_poly.pdbx_seq_one_letter_code
_entity_poly.pdbx_strand_id
1 'polypeptide(L)'
;MAGGVGSRFWPESTAEMPKQFLDILGTGKSLIQETYTRFKTMIPAENFRIVTHERYVDIILEQLPELIENQILTEPERRNTAPCISYALNEIEAESFNMIVTPADHIIKKQKAFEEILQIALEHCNTHDDLLTLGITPTRPDTGYGYIEYDDKSNSDIKPVIQFTEKPDRKTAEEFLFQGNFSWNSGMFIWNKRAINQAFNHFLPEVNNAFADALSSESERRKDAIRNAFFSSPEISLDYGILEKASNVRVINADIGWSDLGTWRSVAEYHGSNESNNLALAGEIVESKSTGNIIKVSEDKKVILHNIKDLIIVDSDNVLLILPKEDEQEIKSLRIKASEKFKNVKT
;
A
#
# COMPACT_ATOMS: atom_id res chain seq x y z
N MET A 1 4.45 -5.47 -2.61
CA MET A 1 4.24 -4.60 -3.79
C MET A 1 4.74 -3.19 -3.48
N ALA A 2 5.73 -2.68 -4.22
CA ALA A 2 6.42 -1.40 -3.94
C ALA A 2 6.44 -0.47 -5.18
N GLY A 3 5.31 -0.41 -5.90
CA GLY A 3 5.20 0.30 -7.18
C GLY A 3 4.57 1.71 -7.13
N GLY A 4 4.00 2.13 -5.99
CA GLY A 4 3.35 3.43 -5.84
C GLY A 4 4.33 4.61 -5.82
N VAL A 5 3.89 5.82 -6.19
CA VAL A 5 4.71 7.06 -6.04
C VAL A 5 4.36 7.80 -4.76
N GLY A 6 3.12 7.71 -4.28
CA GLY A 6 2.68 8.46 -3.10
C GLY A 6 2.58 9.97 -3.34
N SER A 7 2.08 10.38 -4.49
CA SER A 7 2.08 11.77 -4.98
C SER A 7 1.41 12.82 -4.07
N ARG A 8 0.61 12.39 -3.08
CA ARG A 8 0.03 13.29 -2.07
C ARG A 8 1.04 13.75 -1.01
N PHE A 9 2.21 13.10 -0.93
CA PHE A 9 3.30 13.50 -0.04
C PHE A 9 4.32 14.42 -0.70
N TRP A 10 4.05 14.87 -1.93
CA TRP A 10 4.89 15.87 -2.53
C TRP A 10 4.93 17.15 -1.66
N PRO A 11 6.11 17.81 -1.50
CA PRO A 11 7.38 17.60 -2.19
C PRO A 11 8.30 16.50 -1.58
N GLU A 12 7.98 15.89 -0.45
CA GLU A 12 8.77 14.79 0.13
C GLU A 12 8.85 13.58 -0.81
N SER A 13 7.70 13.15 -1.35
CA SER A 13 7.64 12.01 -2.27
C SER A 13 7.74 12.47 -3.72
N THR A 14 8.70 11.91 -4.44
CA THR A 14 8.98 12.18 -5.86
C THR A 14 9.02 10.88 -6.67
N ALA A 15 9.13 11.00 -7.99
CA ALA A 15 9.34 9.83 -8.84
C ALA A 15 10.70 9.14 -8.61
N GLU A 16 11.70 9.87 -8.10
CA GLU A 16 13.03 9.33 -7.77
C GLU A 16 13.04 8.69 -6.38
N MET A 17 12.30 9.26 -5.43
CA MET A 17 12.20 8.81 -4.04
C MET A 17 10.72 8.68 -3.64
N PRO A 18 10.04 7.60 -4.03
CA PRO A 18 8.65 7.34 -3.68
C PRO A 18 8.41 7.16 -2.18
N LYS A 19 7.15 7.37 -1.78
CA LYS A 19 6.67 7.30 -0.40
C LYS A 19 7.19 6.10 0.39
N GLN A 20 7.20 4.90 -0.20
CA GLN A 20 7.62 3.68 0.50
C GLN A 20 9.08 3.68 0.94
N PHE A 21 9.92 4.51 0.33
CA PHE A 21 11.35 4.64 0.66
C PHE A 21 11.66 5.80 1.61
N LEU A 22 10.63 6.54 2.04
CA LEU A 22 10.75 7.70 2.93
C LEU A 22 10.42 7.34 4.38
N ASP A 23 11.10 7.99 5.32
CA ASP A 23 10.68 8.05 6.72
C ASP A 23 9.62 9.14 6.92
N ILE A 24 8.41 8.84 6.47
CA ILE A 24 7.26 9.76 6.59
C ILE A 24 6.85 9.94 8.05
N LEU A 25 7.14 8.95 8.89
CA LEU A 25 6.72 8.94 10.29
C LEU A 25 7.77 9.49 11.24
N GLY A 26 9.00 9.75 10.80
CA GLY A 26 10.08 10.19 11.69
C GLY A 26 10.52 9.10 12.69
N THR A 27 10.42 7.83 12.31
CA THR A 27 10.79 6.68 13.15
C THR A 27 12.25 6.26 12.98
N GLY A 28 12.96 6.87 12.04
CA GLY A 28 14.30 6.45 11.60
C GLY A 28 14.27 5.29 10.60
N LYS A 29 13.08 4.89 10.12
CA LYS A 29 12.88 3.82 9.12
C LYS A 29 11.94 4.27 8.02
N SER A 30 12.25 3.87 6.78
CA SER A 30 11.31 4.02 5.69
C SER A 30 10.11 3.06 5.82
N LEU A 31 9.01 3.33 5.10
CA LEU A 31 7.81 2.49 5.19
C LEU A 31 8.06 1.06 4.69
N ILE A 32 8.92 0.85 3.72
CA ILE A 32 9.29 -0.50 3.27
C ILE A 32 10.11 -1.24 4.34
N GLN A 33 10.99 -0.54 5.08
CA GLN A 33 11.73 -1.11 6.20
C GLN A 33 10.80 -1.47 7.36
N GLU A 34 9.82 -0.63 7.67
CA GLU A 34 8.77 -0.92 8.66
C GLU A 34 7.97 -2.16 8.25
N THR A 35 7.56 -2.24 6.97
CA THR A 35 6.81 -3.37 6.44
C THR A 35 7.65 -4.65 6.48
N TYR A 36 8.90 -4.62 5.99
CA TYR A 36 9.81 -5.76 6.05
C TYR A 36 10.05 -6.25 7.48
N THR A 37 10.36 -5.34 8.40
CA THR A 37 10.59 -5.66 9.83
C THR A 37 9.37 -6.35 10.45
N ARG A 38 8.17 -5.90 10.09
CA ARG A 38 6.90 -6.44 10.59
C ARG A 38 6.69 -7.90 10.18
N PHE A 39 6.94 -8.24 8.94
CA PHE A 39 6.76 -9.61 8.45
C PHE A 39 7.94 -10.53 8.79
N LYS A 40 9.15 -10.00 8.97
CA LYS A 40 10.35 -10.77 9.29
C LYS A 40 10.24 -11.54 10.61
N THR A 41 9.35 -11.14 11.51
CA THR A 41 9.07 -11.88 12.75
C THR A 41 8.47 -13.27 12.50
N MET A 42 7.81 -13.45 11.33
CA MET A 42 7.09 -14.67 10.99
C MET A 42 7.63 -15.36 9.73
N ILE A 43 8.26 -14.62 8.83
CA ILE A 43 8.67 -15.09 7.51
C ILE A 43 10.18 -14.97 7.36
N PRO A 44 10.90 -16.06 7.02
CA PRO A 44 12.33 -16.01 6.72
C PRO A 44 12.66 -15.08 5.55
N ALA A 45 13.85 -14.45 5.60
CA ALA A 45 14.25 -13.44 4.61
C ALA A 45 14.26 -13.99 3.16
N GLU A 46 14.64 -15.25 2.99
CA GLU A 46 14.66 -15.91 1.67
C GLU A 46 13.28 -16.06 1.02
N ASN A 47 12.21 -15.96 1.78
CA ASN A 47 10.82 -16.08 1.30
C ASN A 47 10.20 -14.74 0.89
N PHE A 48 10.93 -13.64 1.05
CA PHE A 48 10.44 -12.34 0.57
C PHE A 48 10.66 -12.19 -0.93
N ARG A 49 9.68 -11.56 -1.58
CA ARG A 49 9.77 -11.05 -2.96
C ARG A 49 9.26 -9.62 -2.96
N ILE A 50 10.06 -8.70 -3.50
CA ILE A 50 9.67 -7.28 -3.63
C ILE A 50 9.41 -7.01 -5.10
N VAL A 51 8.18 -6.70 -5.46
CA VAL A 51 7.85 -6.30 -6.83
C VAL A 51 7.86 -4.79 -6.93
N THR A 52 8.66 -4.24 -7.84
CA THR A 52 8.89 -2.80 -7.98
C THR A 52 9.36 -2.43 -9.38
N HIS A 53 9.44 -1.13 -9.68
CA HIS A 53 10.05 -0.66 -10.92
C HIS A 53 11.59 -0.81 -10.88
N GLU A 54 12.21 -1.15 -12.01
CA GLU A 54 13.66 -1.42 -12.11
C GLU A 54 14.57 -0.33 -11.52
N ARG A 55 14.18 0.96 -11.62
CA ARG A 55 14.93 2.10 -11.06
C ARG A 55 15.10 2.08 -9.54
N TYR A 56 14.32 1.29 -8.83
CA TYR A 56 14.32 1.27 -7.35
C TYR A 56 15.07 0.08 -6.75
N VAL A 57 15.70 -0.74 -7.57
CA VAL A 57 16.44 -1.93 -7.11
C VAL A 57 17.54 -1.54 -6.13
N ASP A 58 18.37 -0.56 -6.48
CA ASP A 58 19.50 -0.13 -5.65
C ASP A 58 19.03 0.42 -4.30
N ILE A 59 17.96 1.22 -4.29
CA ILE A 59 17.37 1.78 -3.05
C ILE A 59 16.84 0.65 -2.15
N ILE A 60 16.22 -0.37 -2.74
CA ILE A 60 15.70 -1.50 -1.96
C ILE A 60 16.85 -2.29 -1.34
N LEU A 61 17.91 -2.59 -2.10
CA LEU A 61 19.06 -3.32 -1.59
C LEU A 61 19.82 -2.52 -0.52
N GLU A 62 19.88 -1.21 -0.64
CA GLU A 62 20.42 -0.32 0.40
C GLU A 62 19.56 -0.35 1.68
N GLN A 63 18.24 -0.23 1.55
CA GLN A 63 17.33 -0.16 2.68
C GLN A 63 17.04 -1.53 3.32
N LEU A 64 17.11 -2.60 2.56
CA LEU A 64 16.86 -3.99 2.98
C LEU A 64 18.08 -4.88 2.68
N PRO A 65 19.23 -4.66 3.34
CA PRO A 65 20.50 -5.32 3.00
C PRO A 65 20.51 -6.84 3.27
N GLU A 66 19.47 -7.39 3.88
CA GLU A 66 19.29 -8.83 4.07
C GLU A 66 18.72 -9.52 2.82
N LEU A 67 18.15 -8.74 1.88
CA LEU A 67 17.63 -9.27 0.63
C LEU A 67 18.74 -9.27 -0.44
N ILE A 68 18.61 -10.18 -1.38
CA ILE A 68 19.50 -10.28 -2.53
C ILE A 68 18.75 -9.90 -3.82
N GLU A 69 19.48 -9.53 -4.86
CA GLU A 69 18.92 -8.98 -6.09
C GLU A 69 17.84 -9.87 -6.73
N ASN A 70 18.00 -11.20 -6.69
CA ASN A 70 17.02 -12.13 -7.25
C ASN A 70 15.66 -12.17 -6.49
N GLN A 71 15.57 -11.54 -5.33
CA GLN A 71 14.32 -11.36 -4.58
C GLN A 71 13.59 -10.07 -4.99
N ILE A 72 14.23 -9.22 -5.80
CA ILE A 72 13.64 -7.98 -6.31
C ILE A 72 13.13 -8.23 -7.74
N LEU A 73 11.83 -8.34 -7.86
CA LEU A 73 11.17 -8.58 -9.13
C LEU A 73 10.83 -7.23 -9.79
N THR A 74 11.36 -7.02 -10.99
CA THR A 74 11.24 -5.70 -11.63
C THR A 74 10.11 -5.63 -12.64
N GLU A 75 9.28 -4.61 -12.50
CA GLU A 75 8.26 -4.23 -13.47
C GLU A 75 8.83 -3.17 -14.42
N PRO A 76 8.88 -3.40 -15.74
CA PRO A 76 9.34 -2.42 -16.73
C PRO A 76 8.33 -1.29 -16.90
N GLU A 77 7.06 -1.56 -16.62
CA GLU A 77 5.94 -0.62 -16.66
C GLU A 77 4.87 -1.01 -15.63
N ARG A 78 4.20 -0.02 -15.08
CA ARG A 78 3.11 -0.24 -14.12
C ARG A 78 1.85 -0.70 -14.85
N ARG A 79 1.35 -1.88 -14.46
CA ARG A 79 0.10 -2.47 -15.00
C ARG A 79 -0.90 -2.81 -13.90
N ASN A 80 -0.83 -2.10 -12.76
CA ASN A 80 -1.65 -2.35 -11.58
C ASN A 80 -1.31 -3.69 -10.88
N THR A 81 -2.15 -4.16 -9.95
CA THR A 81 -1.76 -5.22 -9.01
C THR A 81 -1.92 -6.64 -9.57
N ALA A 82 -2.81 -6.91 -10.52
CA ALA A 82 -2.98 -8.27 -11.03
C ALA A 82 -1.74 -8.78 -11.82
N PRO A 83 -1.18 -8.03 -12.79
CA PRO A 83 0.06 -8.44 -13.45
C PRO A 83 1.25 -8.57 -12.49
N CYS A 84 1.38 -7.64 -11.52
CA CYS A 84 2.37 -7.67 -10.46
C CYS A 84 2.34 -9.00 -9.67
N ILE A 85 1.15 -9.41 -9.23
CA ILE A 85 0.95 -10.64 -8.45
C ILE A 85 1.17 -11.88 -9.31
N SER A 86 0.65 -11.89 -10.54
CA SER A 86 0.85 -13.01 -11.48
C SER A 86 2.34 -13.23 -11.78
N TYR A 87 3.11 -12.14 -11.97
CA TYR A 87 4.55 -12.23 -12.14
C TYR A 87 5.23 -12.89 -10.93
N ALA A 88 4.96 -12.38 -9.72
CA ALA A 88 5.53 -12.93 -8.49
C ALA A 88 5.11 -14.39 -8.24
N LEU A 89 3.86 -14.74 -8.55
CA LEU A 89 3.34 -16.09 -8.41
C LEU A 89 4.08 -17.10 -9.29
N ASN A 90 4.31 -16.75 -10.55
CA ASN A 90 4.98 -17.62 -11.52
C ASN A 90 6.50 -17.67 -11.31
N GLU A 91 7.12 -16.68 -10.65
CA GLU A 91 8.53 -16.68 -10.30
C GLU A 91 8.87 -17.67 -9.17
N ILE A 92 7.90 -18.06 -8.34
CA ILE A 92 8.13 -19.00 -7.25
C ILE A 92 8.00 -20.45 -7.74
N GLU A 93 9.14 -21.14 -7.85
CA GLU A 93 9.23 -22.50 -8.37
C GLU A 93 8.63 -23.58 -7.45
N ALA A 94 8.48 -23.30 -6.14
CA ALA A 94 7.93 -24.26 -5.18
C ALA A 94 6.56 -24.81 -5.63
N GLU A 95 6.35 -26.12 -5.48
CA GLU A 95 5.10 -26.77 -5.90
C GLU A 95 3.89 -26.31 -5.07
N SER A 96 4.09 -26.09 -3.77
CA SER A 96 3.05 -25.61 -2.87
C SER A 96 3.60 -24.60 -1.88
N PHE A 97 2.85 -23.54 -1.64
CA PHE A 97 3.14 -22.50 -0.64
C PHE A 97 1.89 -21.70 -0.35
N ASN A 98 1.90 -21.02 0.80
CA ASN A 98 0.98 -19.93 1.07
C ASN A 98 1.67 -18.60 0.75
N MET A 99 0.95 -17.69 0.11
CA MET A 99 1.44 -16.37 -0.28
C MET A 99 0.69 -15.30 0.50
N ILE A 100 1.42 -14.34 1.07
CA ILE A 100 0.89 -13.10 1.60
C ILE A 100 1.29 -11.99 0.65
N VAL A 101 0.31 -11.26 0.14
CA VAL A 101 0.52 -10.07 -0.71
C VAL A 101 0.17 -8.82 0.10
N THR A 102 1.08 -7.86 0.15
CA THR A 102 0.90 -6.62 0.91
C THR A 102 1.48 -5.42 0.18
N PRO A 103 0.86 -4.24 0.29
CA PRO A 103 1.53 -2.98 -0.04
C PRO A 103 2.75 -2.75 0.86
N ALA A 104 3.78 -2.09 0.34
CA ALA A 104 5.03 -1.83 1.05
C ALA A 104 5.00 -0.55 1.90
N ASP A 105 3.89 0.19 1.89
CA ASP A 105 3.77 1.55 2.39
C ASP A 105 2.59 1.77 3.36
N HIS A 106 2.01 0.67 3.87
CA HIS A 106 0.96 0.70 4.88
C HIS A 106 1.53 0.53 6.29
N ILE A 107 0.81 1.09 7.28
CA ILE A 107 1.17 0.99 8.70
C ILE A 107 0.22 0.06 9.44
N ILE A 108 0.78 -0.65 10.39
CA ILE A 108 0.07 -1.50 11.36
C ILE A 108 0.67 -1.21 12.73
N LYS A 109 -0.16 -0.75 13.67
CA LYS A 109 0.28 -0.37 15.03
C LYS A 109 0.29 -1.54 16.01
N LYS A 110 -0.60 -2.51 15.84
CA LYS A 110 -0.80 -3.62 16.77
C LYS A 110 -0.14 -4.90 16.24
N GLN A 111 1.20 -4.97 16.35
CA GLN A 111 1.99 -6.06 15.78
C GLN A 111 1.51 -7.45 16.21
N LYS A 112 1.25 -7.69 17.51
CA LYS A 112 0.81 -9.01 18.02
C LYS A 112 -0.54 -9.44 17.44
N ALA A 113 -1.53 -8.54 17.43
CA ALA A 113 -2.83 -8.83 16.85
C ALA A 113 -2.72 -9.14 15.34
N PHE A 114 -1.82 -8.45 14.65
CA PHE A 114 -1.54 -8.71 13.24
C PHE A 114 -0.94 -10.11 13.03
N GLU A 115 0.05 -10.50 13.84
CA GLU A 115 0.67 -11.83 13.78
C GLU A 115 -0.34 -12.94 14.04
N GLU A 116 -1.19 -12.79 15.06
CA GLU A 116 -2.26 -13.74 15.38
C GLU A 116 -3.24 -13.92 14.22
N ILE A 117 -3.67 -12.82 13.60
CA ILE A 117 -4.58 -12.86 12.44
C ILE A 117 -3.92 -13.51 11.22
N LEU A 118 -2.65 -13.21 10.96
CA LEU A 118 -1.91 -13.84 9.87
C LEU A 118 -1.75 -15.36 10.10
N GLN A 119 -1.50 -15.78 11.33
CA GLN A 119 -1.42 -17.20 11.65
C GLN A 119 -2.74 -17.90 11.35
N ILE A 120 -3.88 -17.36 11.80
CA ILE A 120 -5.21 -17.89 11.50
C ILE A 120 -5.44 -17.99 9.98
N ALA A 121 -5.07 -16.95 9.24
CA ALA A 121 -5.21 -16.93 7.79
C ALA A 121 -4.35 -18.00 7.10
N LEU A 122 -3.09 -18.14 7.50
CA LEU A 122 -2.17 -19.13 6.93
C LEU A 122 -2.62 -20.58 7.26
N GLU A 123 -3.09 -20.83 8.48
CA GLU A 123 -3.64 -22.14 8.87
C GLU A 123 -4.88 -22.50 8.04
N HIS A 124 -5.77 -21.55 7.78
CA HIS A 124 -6.91 -21.73 6.90
C HIS A 124 -6.49 -22.10 5.47
N CYS A 125 -5.51 -21.39 4.91
CA CYS A 125 -5.01 -21.63 3.56
C CYS A 125 -4.35 -23.02 3.39
N ASN A 126 -3.93 -23.69 4.46
CA ASN A 126 -3.38 -25.06 4.38
C ASN A 126 -4.45 -26.09 3.99
N THR A 127 -5.71 -25.81 4.24
CA THR A 127 -6.82 -26.76 4.08
C THR A 127 -7.94 -26.29 3.16
N HIS A 128 -7.98 -24.99 2.83
CA HIS A 128 -9.03 -24.38 2.02
C HIS A 128 -8.45 -23.61 0.84
N ASP A 129 -9.14 -23.64 -0.28
CA ASP A 129 -8.79 -22.90 -1.50
C ASP A 129 -9.55 -21.57 -1.56
N ASP A 130 -9.53 -20.81 -0.47
CA ASP A 130 -10.14 -19.49 -0.38
C ASP A 130 -9.13 -18.39 -0.71
N LEU A 131 -9.65 -17.26 -1.18
CA LEU A 131 -8.91 -16.00 -1.36
C LEU A 131 -9.21 -15.12 -0.16
N LEU A 132 -8.27 -15.05 0.79
CA LEU A 132 -8.47 -14.27 2.00
C LEU A 132 -8.03 -12.82 1.82
N THR A 133 -8.76 -11.90 2.44
CA THR A 133 -8.35 -10.51 2.64
C THR A 133 -8.54 -10.08 4.09
N LEU A 134 -7.76 -9.08 4.52
CA LEU A 134 -7.95 -8.46 5.83
C LEU A 134 -8.88 -7.24 5.68
N GLY A 135 -10.00 -7.27 6.40
CA GLY A 135 -10.97 -6.20 6.46
C GLY A 135 -10.71 -5.32 7.68
N ILE A 136 -10.75 -4.00 7.49
CA ILE A 136 -10.60 -3.02 8.58
C ILE A 136 -11.94 -2.39 8.88
N THR A 137 -12.31 -2.33 10.15
CA THR A 137 -13.59 -1.72 10.57
C THR A 137 -13.60 -0.24 10.17
N PRO A 138 -14.58 0.20 9.36
CA PRO A 138 -14.68 1.58 8.94
C PRO A 138 -15.02 2.49 10.12
N THR A 139 -14.30 3.61 10.26
CA THR A 139 -14.52 4.61 11.29
C THR A 139 -15.12 5.91 10.75
N ARG A 140 -15.15 6.06 9.42
CA ARG A 140 -15.67 7.21 8.68
C ARG A 140 -16.09 6.80 7.28
N PRO A 141 -16.91 7.58 6.57
CA PRO A 141 -17.27 7.27 5.17
C PRO A 141 -16.17 7.73 4.21
N ASP A 142 -15.07 6.95 4.17
CA ASP A 142 -13.94 7.24 3.31
C ASP A 142 -14.20 6.79 1.87
N THR A 143 -14.04 7.70 0.91
CA THR A 143 -14.25 7.43 -0.52
C THR A 143 -12.96 7.02 -1.24
N GLY A 144 -11.85 6.97 -0.53
CA GLY A 144 -10.55 6.55 -1.05
C GLY A 144 -10.27 5.06 -0.92
N TYR A 145 -11.11 4.33 -0.17
CA TYR A 145 -10.95 2.90 0.09
C TYR A 145 -11.99 2.04 -0.63
N GLY A 146 -11.61 0.79 -0.88
CA GLY A 146 -12.55 -0.26 -1.23
C GLY A 146 -13.30 -0.74 0.01
N TYR A 147 -14.56 -1.13 -0.16
CA TYR A 147 -15.43 -1.70 0.86
C TYR A 147 -15.76 -3.14 0.56
N ILE A 148 -15.79 -3.96 1.60
CA ILE A 148 -16.06 -5.40 1.55
C ILE A 148 -17.30 -5.67 2.37
N GLU A 149 -18.40 -6.05 1.71
CA GLU A 149 -19.58 -6.57 2.39
C GLU A 149 -19.36 -8.05 2.74
N TYR A 150 -19.66 -8.41 3.98
CA TYR A 150 -19.50 -9.79 4.45
C TYR A 150 -20.76 -10.34 5.13
N ASP A 151 -20.87 -11.65 5.15
CA ASP A 151 -21.96 -12.35 5.85
C ASP A 151 -21.74 -12.27 7.36
N ASP A 152 -22.46 -11.38 8.03
CA ASP A 152 -22.41 -11.17 9.48
C ASP A 152 -23.09 -12.28 10.29
N LYS A 153 -23.90 -13.12 9.65
CA LYS A 153 -24.56 -14.26 10.28
C LYS A 153 -23.61 -15.44 10.48
N SER A 154 -22.48 -15.43 9.81
CA SER A 154 -21.43 -16.43 10.02
C SER A 154 -20.79 -16.25 11.40
N ASN A 155 -20.79 -17.30 12.21
CA ASN A 155 -20.11 -17.34 13.52
C ASN A 155 -18.59 -17.54 13.40
N SER A 156 -18.06 -17.71 12.19
CA SER A 156 -16.64 -17.86 11.93
C SER A 156 -15.93 -16.50 11.94
N ASP A 157 -14.68 -16.46 12.41
CA ASP A 157 -13.80 -15.30 12.28
C ASP A 157 -13.45 -15.04 10.80
N ILE A 158 -13.49 -16.09 9.97
CA ILE A 158 -13.29 -16.03 8.52
C ILE A 158 -14.67 -16.03 7.86
N LYS A 159 -15.10 -14.87 7.39
CA LYS A 159 -16.46 -14.64 6.87
C LYS A 159 -16.52 -14.68 5.35
N PRO A 160 -17.58 -15.26 4.77
CA PRO A 160 -17.83 -15.14 3.34
C PRO A 160 -17.97 -13.68 2.93
N VAL A 161 -17.34 -13.28 1.83
CA VAL A 161 -17.55 -11.98 1.20
C VAL A 161 -18.77 -12.07 0.28
N ILE A 162 -19.66 -11.08 0.42
CA ILE A 162 -20.87 -10.94 -0.40
C ILE A 162 -20.55 -10.07 -1.62
N GLN A 163 -19.88 -8.93 -1.39
CA GLN A 163 -19.58 -7.96 -2.43
C GLN A 163 -18.32 -7.15 -2.11
N PHE A 164 -17.60 -6.80 -3.17
CA PHE A 164 -16.59 -5.73 -3.15
C PHE A 164 -17.15 -4.48 -3.83
N THR A 165 -16.82 -3.30 -3.30
CA THR A 165 -17.14 -2.02 -3.93
C THR A 165 -15.93 -1.10 -3.81
N GLU A 166 -15.24 -0.87 -4.92
CA GLU A 166 -14.03 -0.05 -4.94
C GLU A 166 -14.39 1.44 -5.03
N LYS A 167 -13.90 2.22 -4.07
CA LYS A 167 -14.01 3.69 -4.01
C LYS A 167 -15.41 4.23 -4.28
N PRO A 168 -16.39 3.92 -3.41
CA PRO A 168 -17.77 4.38 -3.58
C PRO A 168 -17.86 5.91 -3.46
N ASP A 169 -18.98 6.46 -3.91
CA ASP A 169 -19.31 7.84 -3.60
C ASP A 169 -19.62 8.03 -2.10
N ARG A 170 -19.67 9.29 -1.66
CA ARG A 170 -19.85 9.62 -0.25
C ARG A 170 -21.14 9.07 0.35
N LYS A 171 -22.23 9.14 -0.42
CA LYS A 171 -23.54 8.68 0.04
C LYS A 171 -23.53 7.17 0.24
N THR A 172 -23.00 6.43 -0.71
CA THR A 172 -22.84 4.97 -0.63
C THR A 172 -21.93 4.57 0.55
N ALA A 173 -20.83 5.29 0.78
CA ALA A 173 -19.95 5.03 1.92
C ALA A 173 -20.66 5.27 3.27
N GLU A 174 -21.50 6.29 3.38
CA GLU A 174 -22.34 6.55 4.56
C GLU A 174 -23.37 5.44 4.81
N GLU A 175 -24.00 4.93 3.73
CA GLU A 175 -24.92 3.80 3.79
C GLU A 175 -24.21 2.52 4.28
N PHE A 176 -23.00 2.24 3.81
CA PHE A 176 -22.20 1.09 4.24
C PHE A 176 -21.82 1.14 5.73
N LEU A 177 -21.46 2.32 6.24
CA LEU A 177 -21.22 2.49 7.67
C LEU A 177 -22.47 2.22 8.51
N PHE A 178 -23.64 2.67 8.05
CA PHE A 178 -24.88 2.47 8.75
C PHE A 178 -25.33 1.00 8.79
N GLN A 179 -25.05 0.23 7.74
CA GLN A 179 -25.37 -1.20 7.69
C GLN A 179 -24.51 -2.04 8.64
N GLY A 180 -23.26 -1.66 8.86
CA GLY A 180 -22.39 -2.27 9.88
C GLY A 180 -21.73 -3.59 9.49
N ASN A 181 -22.08 -4.19 8.35
CA ASN A 181 -21.49 -5.43 7.81
C ASN A 181 -20.49 -5.18 6.68
N PHE A 182 -19.85 -4.03 6.70
CA PHE A 182 -18.80 -3.64 5.77
C PHE A 182 -17.47 -3.43 6.45
N SER A 183 -16.38 -3.76 5.77
CA SER A 183 -15.01 -3.45 6.16
C SER A 183 -14.31 -2.72 5.03
N TRP A 184 -13.32 -1.88 5.36
CA TRP A 184 -12.38 -1.38 4.34
C TRP A 184 -11.46 -2.48 3.88
N ASN A 185 -11.19 -2.54 2.59
CA ASN A 185 -10.17 -3.40 2.01
C ASN A 185 -8.77 -2.88 2.37
N SER A 186 -8.02 -3.64 3.14
CA SER A 186 -6.65 -3.27 3.52
C SER A 186 -5.64 -3.40 2.38
N GLY A 187 -6.00 -4.07 1.28
CA GLY A 187 -5.08 -4.42 0.20
C GLY A 187 -4.08 -5.53 0.58
N MET A 188 -4.32 -6.23 1.70
CA MET A 188 -3.54 -7.40 2.10
C MET A 188 -4.32 -8.67 1.82
N PHE A 189 -3.67 -9.60 1.11
CA PHE A 189 -4.30 -10.82 0.64
C PHE A 189 -3.48 -12.05 1.04
N ILE A 190 -4.15 -13.14 1.35
CA ILE A 190 -3.54 -14.40 1.76
C ILE A 190 -4.23 -15.56 1.05
N TRP A 191 -3.47 -16.46 0.47
CA TRP A 191 -3.96 -17.64 -0.23
C TRP A 191 -2.89 -18.71 -0.38
N ASN A 192 -3.29 -19.94 -0.70
CA ASN A 192 -2.35 -20.96 -1.18
C ASN A 192 -2.14 -20.81 -2.72
N LYS A 193 -1.05 -21.40 -3.22
CA LYS A 193 -0.71 -21.38 -4.66
C LYS A 193 -1.84 -21.89 -5.54
N ARG A 194 -2.56 -22.93 -5.09
CA ARG A 194 -3.63 -23.56 -5.86
C ARG A 194 -4.81 -22.61 -6.06
N ALA A 195 -5.26 -21.96 -4.98
CA ALA A 195 -6.40 -21.03 -5.01
C ALA A 195 -6.16 -19.88 -5.97
N ILE A 196 -5.01 -19.21 -5.85
CA ILE A 196 -4.72 -18.05 -6.70
C ILE A 196 -4.45 -18.43 -8.16
N ASN A 197 -3.82 -19.58 -8.42
CA ASN A 197 -3.64 -20.08 -9.79
C ASN A 197 -4.99 -20.41 -10.45
N GLN A 198 -5.90 -21.05 -9.73
CA GLN A 198 -7.26 -21.31 -10.22
C GLN A 198 -7.99 -20.01 -10.54
N ALA A 199 -7.88 -19.00 -9.67
CA ALA A 199 -8.50 -17.70 -9.88
C ALA A 199 -7.94 -16.98 -11.10
N PHE A 200 -6.62 -16.92 -11.27
CA PHE A 200 -6.00 -16.34 -12.45
C PHE A 200 -6.39 -17.09 -13.73
N ASN A 201 -6.33 -18.41 -13.74
CA ASN A 201 -6.70 -19.22 -14.91
C ASN A 201 -8.16 -19.07 -15.30
N HIS A 202 -9.04 -18.76 -14.36
CA HIS A 202 -10.46 -18.58 -14.61
C HIS A 202 -10.80 -17.15 -15.06
N PHE A 203 -10.24 -16.14 -14.39
CA PHE A 203 -10.67 -14.75 -14.57
C PHE A 203 -9.70 -13.91 -15.42
N LEU A 204 -8.40 -14.24 -15.43
CA LEU A 204 -7.35 -13.51 -16.15
C LEU A 204 -6.33 -14.48 -16.78
N PRO A 205 -6.80 -15.46 -17.59
CA PRO A 205 -5.91 -16.48 -18.16
C PRO A 205 -4.82 -15.89 -19.06
N GLU A 206 -5.13 -14.81 -19.78
CA GLU A 206 -4.17 -14.12 -20.65
C GLU A 206 -3.00 -13.53 -19.87
N VAL A 207 -3.26 -12.99 -18.66
CA VAL A 207 -2.21 -12.45 -17.78
C VAL A 207 -1.35 -13.59 -17.22
N ASN A 208 -2.00 -14.64 -16.70
CA ASN A 208 -1.27 -15.76 -16.08
C ASN A 208 -0.39 -16.50 -17.09
N ASN A 209 -0.92 -16.79 -18.27
CA ASN A 209 -0.19 -17.50 -19.32
C ASN A 209 0.99 -16.66 -19.84
N ALA A 210 0.82 -15.34 -20.00
CA ALA A 210 1.90 -14.47 -20.47
C ALA A 210 3.11 -14.51 -19.53
N PHE A 211 2.91 -14.51 -18.20
CA PHE A 211 4.01 -14.61 -17.24
C PHE A 211 4.55 -16.04 -17.13
N ALA A 212 3.72 -17.08 -17.16
CA ALA A 212 4.17 -18.46 -17.17
C ALA A 212 5.08 -18.76 -18.38
N ASP A 213 4.68 -18.32 -19.58
CA ASP A 213 5.47 -18.47 -20.81
C ASP A 213 6.76 -17.65 -20.75
N ALA A 214 6.70 -16.41 -20.25
CA ALA A 214 7.87 -15.55 -20.11
C ALA A 214 8.93 -16.16 -19.18
N LEU A 215 8.51 -16.74 -18.07
CA LEU A 215 9.39 -17.30 -17.06
C LEU A 215 9.93 -18.69 -17.44
N SER A 216 9.25 -19.41 -18.33
CA SER A 216 9.74 -20.66 -18.94
C SER A 216 10.73 -20.44 -20.07
N SER A 217 10.93 -19.20 -20.52
CA SER A 217 11.86 -18.86 -21.59
C SER A 217 13.32 -19.05 -21.17
N GLU A 218 14.20 -19.31 -22.15
CA GLU A 218 15.65 -19.38 -21.94
C GLU A 218 16.17 -18.07 -21.30
N SER A 219 17.20 -18.19 -20.46
CA SER A 219 17.71 -17.08 -19.62
C SER A 219 18.04 -15.80 -20.43
N GLU A 220 18.58 -15.94 -21.62
CA GLU A 220 18.94 -14.81 -22.51
C GLU A 220 17.71 -14.02 -23.00
N ARG A 221 16.55 -14.68 -23.15
CA ARG A 221 15.29 -14.10 -23.64
C ARG A 221 14.31 -13.74 -22.52
N ARG A 222 14.55 -14.24 -21.32
CA ARG A 222 13.62 -14.12 -20.19
C ARG A 222 13.28 -12.68 -19.85
N LYS A 223 14.28 -11.78 -19.84
CA LYS A 223 14.06 -10.36 -19.53
C LYS A 223 13.13 -9.68 -20.55
N ASP A 224 13.35 -9.95 -21.83
CA ASP A 224 12.50 -9.40 -22.90
C ASP A 224 11.11 -10.04 -22.90
N ALA A 225 11.02 -11.33 -22.60
CA ALA A 225 9.73 -12.01 -22.46
C ALA A 225 8.89 -11.47 -21.30
N ILE A 226 9.51 -11.23 -20.13
CA ILE A 226 8.85 -10.58 -18.99
C ILE A 226 8.38 -9.16 -19.36
N ARG A 227 9.23 -8.38 -20.04
CA ARG A 227 8.86 -7.06 -20.53
C ARG A 227 7.63 -7.12 -21.43
N ASN A 228 7.61 -8.03 -22.39
CA ASN A 228 6.49 -8.23 -23.30
C ASN A 228 5.21 -8.68 -22.56
N ALA A 229 5.33 -9.55 -21.54
CA ALA A 229 4.21 -9.96 -20.71
C ALA A 229 3.57 -8.77 -19.98
N PHE A 230 4.37 -7.84 -19.43
CA PHE A 230 3.83 -6.61 -18.85
C PHE A 230 3.15 -5.72 -19.89
N PHE A 231 3.78 -5.46 -21.04
CA PHE A 231 3.22 -4.58 -22.08
C PHE A 231 1.93 -5.14 -22.70
N SER A 232 1.80 -6.46 -22.82
CA SER A 232 0.60 -7.11 -23.32
C SER A 232 -0.51 -7.25 -22.26
N SER A 233 -0.17 -7.18 -20.98
CA SER A 233 -1.15 -7.29 -19.90
C SER A 233 -2.03 -6.04 -19.79
N PRO A 234 -3.34 -6.21 -19.52
CA PRO A 234 -4.23 -5.08 -19.21
C PRO A 234 -3.77 -4.39 -17.90
N GLU A 235 -4.02 -3.08 -17.81
CA GLU A 235 -3.86 -2.34 -16.56
C GLU A 235 -5.07 -2.61 -15.65
N ILE A 236 -4.98 -3.65 -14.83
CA ILE A 236 -6.08 -4.10 -13.98
C ILE A 236 -5.60 -4.46 -12.57
N SER A 237 -6.38 -4.04 -11.56
CA SER A 237 -6.13 -4.48 -10.18
C SER A 237 -6.61 -5.91 -9.95
N LEU A 238 -6.06 -6.56 -8.95
CA LEU A 238 -6.55 -7.86 -8.51
C LEU A 238 -8.01 -7.80 -8.05
N ASP A 239 -8.37 -6.70 -7.40
CA ASP A 239 -9.72 -6.44 -6.89
C ASP A 239 -10.75 -6.54 -8.02
N TYR A 240 -10.60 -5.73 -9.07
CA TYR A 240 -11.49 -5.74 -10.24
C TYR A 240 -11.34 -6.98 -11.12
N GLY A 241 -10.14 -7.49 -11.24
CA GLY A 241 -9.84 -8.62 -12.11
C GLY A 241 -10.36 -9.95 -11.58
N ILE A 242 -10.25 -10.16 -10.28
CA ILE A 242 -10.48 -11.45 -9.61
C ILE A 242 -11.45 -11.32 -8.43
N LEU A 243 -11.15 -10.49 -7.42
CA LEU A 243 -11.85 -10.56 -6.13
C LEU A 243 -13.33 -10.17 -6.21
N GLU A 244 -13.69 -9.23 -7.06
CA GLU A 244 -15.10 -8.87 -7.29
C GLU A 244 -15.92 -9.97 -7.99
N LYS A 245 -15.26 -10.94 -8.64
CA LYS A 245 -15.89 -11.99 -9.45
C LYS A 245 -15.85 -13.36 -8.79
N ALA A 246 -14.89 -13.59 -7.91
CA ALA A 246 -14.64 -14.89 -7.30
C ALA A 246 -15.63 -15.15 -6.15
N SER A 247 -16.23 -16.36 -6.12
CA SER A 247 -17.18 -16.76 -5.09
C SER A 247 -16.55 -17.32 -3.82
N ASN A 248 -15.24 -17.62 -3.85
CA ASN A 248 -14.46 -18.16 -2.74
C ASN A 248 -13.64 -17.10 -2.00
N VAL A 249 -14.07 -15.83 -2.05
CA VAL A 249 -13.42 -14.77 -1.29
C VAL A 249 -13.92 -14.79 0.16
N ARG A 250 -12.98 -14.64 1.10
CA ARG A 250 -13.26 -14.53 2.54
C ARG A 250 -12.57 -13.34 3.14
N VAL A 251 -13.14 -12.80 4.19
CA VAL A 251 -12.56 -11.68 4.94
C VAL A 251 -12.35 -12.06 6.42
N ILE A 252 -11.22 -11.61 6.96
CA ILE A 252 -10.95 -11.61 8.39
C ILE A 252 -10.96 -10.17 8.85
N ASN A 253 -11.89 -9.82 9.75
CA ASN A 253 -11.95 -8.47 10.32
C ASN A 253 -10.82 -8.27 11.32
N ALA A 254 -10.00 -7.24 11.09
CA ALA A 254 -8.75 -7.02 11.79
C ALA A 254 -8.70 -5.65 12.47
N ASP A 255 -8.64 -5.65 13.79
CA ASP A 255 -8.31 -4.44 14.58
C ASP A 255 -6.80 -4.39 14.85
N ILE A 256 -6.05 -4.04 13.84
CA ILE A 256 -4.58 -4.03 13.86
C ILE A 256 -3.98 -2.62 13.86
N GLY A 257 -4.83 -1.59 13.99
CA GLY A 257 -4.36 -0.20 13.90
C GLY A 257 -3.80 0.14 12.52
N TRP A 258 -4.46 -0.34 11.47
CA TRP A 258 -4.06 -0.17 10.08
C TRP A 258 -4.31 1.26 9.58
N SER A 259 -3.41 1.74 8.73
CA SER A 259 -3.56 2.93 7.89
C SER A 259 -2.79 2.74 6.58
N ASP A 260 -3.38 3.19 5.48
CA ASP A 260 -2.67 3.26 4.20
C ASP A 260 -1.69 4.43 4.12
N LEU A 261 -1.67 5.31 5.13
CA LEU A 261 -0.91 6.57 5.13
C LEU A 261 -1.07 7.31 3.79
N GLY A 262 -2.30 7.47 3.32
CA GLY A 262 -2.58 8.05 2.01
C GLY A 262 -2.36 9.56 1.93
N THR A 263 -2.29 10.25 3.07
CA THR A 263 -2.30 11.73 3.17
C THR A 263 -1.53 12.22 4.40
N TRP A 264 -1.17 13.51 4.43
CA TRP A 264 -0.58 14.15 5.61
C TRP A 264 -1.51 14.12 6.82
N ARG A 265 -2.83 14.18 6.61
CA ARG A 265 -3.81 14.01 7.69
C ARG A 265 -3.71 12.63 8.33
N SER A 266 -3.53 11.58 7.56
CA SER A 266 -3.36 10.22 8.11
C SER A 266 -2.06 10.07 8.91
N VAL A 267 -1.01 10.83 8.58
CA VAL A 267 0.21 10.93 9.39
C VAL A 267 -0.08 11.62 10.73
N ALA A 268 -0.85 12.70 10.72
CA ALA A 268 -1.27 13.38 11.97
C ALA A 268 -2.13 12.47 12.85
N GLU A 269 -3.06 11.71 12.27
CA GLU A 269 -3.85 10.70 12.99
C GLU A 269 -2.98 9.58 13.58
N TYR A 270 -1.89 9.24 12.90
CA TYR A 270 -0.94 8.24 13.40
C TYR A 270 -0.18 8.72 14.65
N HIS A 271 0.36 9.93 14.63
CA HIS A 271 1.15 10.47 15.76
C HIS A 271 0.31 10.96 16.91
N GLY A 272 -0.95 11.31 16.64
CA GLY A 272 -1.71 12.17 17.54
C GLY A 272 -1.22 13.62 17.46
N SER A 273 -1.87 14.50 18.14
CA SER A 273 -1.58 15.93 18.16
C SER A 273 -1.15 16.39 19.55
N ASN A 274 -0.36 17.48 19.62
CA ASN A 274 -0.06 18.15 20.86
C ASN A 274 -1.30 18.89 21.43
N GLU A 275 -1.13 19.60 22.57
CA GLU A 275 -2.22 20.38 23.22
C GLU A 275 -2.84 21.43 22.28
N SER A 276 -2.05 21.99 21.34
CA SER A 276 -2.52 22.94 20.32
C SER A 276 -3.04 22.23 19.06
N ASN A 277 -3.14 20.91 19.07
CA ASN A 277 -3.54 20.10 17.93
C ASN A 277 -2.64 20.27 16.68
N ASN A 278 -1.38 20.70 16.88
CA ASN A 278 -0.35 20.75 15.84
C ASN A 278 0.48 19.46 15.84
N LEU A 279 0.90 19.03 14.67
CA LEU A 279 1.90 17.97 14.49
C LEU A 279 3.18 18.57 13.89
N ALA A 280 4.30 18.36 14.58
CA ALA A 280 5.63 18.68 14.07
C ALA A 280 6.39 17.37 13.77
N LEU A 281 6.82 17.24 12.53
CA LEU A 281 7.67 16.14 12.07
C LEU A 281 9.04 16.72 11.71
N ALA A 282 9.98 16.61 12.66
CA ALA A 282 11.30 17.22 12.65
C ALA A 282 11.32 18.76 12.79
N GLY A 283 12.50 19.29 13.10
CA GLY A 283 12.73 20.72 13.36
C GLY A 283 12.29 21.17 14.76
N GLU A 284 12.73 22.37 15.15
CA GLU A 284 12.31 23.04 16.37
C GLU A 284 11.17 24.03 16.06
N ILE A 285 10.07 23.96 16.80
CA ILE A 285 8.90 24.79 16.55
C ILE A 285 8.58 25.68 17.74
N VAL A 286 8.39 26.97 17.48
CA VAL A 286 7.78 27.94 18.39
C VAL A 286 6.41 28.30 17.84
N GLU A 287 5.37 28.08 18.63
CA GLU A 287 4.00 28.33 18.24
C GLU A 287 3.30 29.33 19.16
N SER A 288 2.52 30.22 18.59
CA SER A 288 1.69 31.18 19.31
C SER A 288 0.36 31.37 18.59
N LYS A 289 -0.77 31.14 19.27
CA LYS A 289 -2.13 31.24 18.73
C LYS A 289 -2.34 30.40 17.44
N SER A 290 -1.56 29.33 17.26
CA SER A 290 -1.56 28.49 16.07
C SER A 290 -2.10 27.12 16.46
N THR A 291 -3.01 26.56 15.63
CA THR A 291 -3.70 25.29 15.95
C THR A 291 -3.93 24.47 14.69
N GLY A 292 -3.91 23.16 14.84
CA GLY A 292 -4.32 22.23 13.79
C GLY A 292 -3.36 22.09 12.61
N ASN A 293 -2.13 22.57 12.71
CA ASN A 293 -1.19 22.53 11.59
C ASN A 293 -0.40 21.24 11.55
N ILE A 294 -0.01 20.81 10.36
CA ILE A 294 0.92 19.70 10.09
C ILE A 294 2.19 20.30 9.50
N ILE A 295 3.32 20.11 10.17
CA ILE A 295 4.59 20.72 9.78
C ILE A 295 5.63 19.61 9.59
N LYS A 296 6.18 19.49 8.38
CA LYS A 296 7.32 18.64 8.05
C LYS A 296 8.43 19.50 7.47
N VAL A 297 9.52 19.59 8.18
CA VAL A 297 10.72 20.32 7.76
C VAL A 297 11.96 19.52 8.09
N SER A 298 13.13 19.93 7.58
CA SER A 298 14.41 19.29 7.96
C SER A 298 14.73 19.53 9.44
N GLU A 299 15.51 18.63 10.05
CA GLU A 299 15.84 18.65 11.48
C GLU A 299 16.55 19.93 11.94
N ASP A 300 17.33 20.55 11.06
CA ASP A 300 18.08 21.78 11.33
C ASP A 300 17.23 23.05 11.23
N LYS A 301 16.00 22.95 10.69
CA LYS A 301 15.10 24.10 10.54
C LYS A 301 14.39 24.49 11.83
N LYS A 302 14.25 25.79 12.02
CA LYS A 302 13.47 26.41 13.09
C LYS A 302 12.25 27.07 12.47
N VAL A 303 11.07 26.70 12.98
CA VAL A 303 9.78 27.19 12.49
C VAL A 303 9.10 28.03 13.56
N ILE A 304 8.68 29.22 13.22
CA ILE A 304 7.90 30.10 14.09
C ILE A 304 6.52 30.29 13.49
N LEU A 305 5.48 29.86 14.22
CA LEU A 305 4.09 29.98 13.80
C LEU A 305 3.35 30.99 14.69
N HIS A 306 2.74 31.98 14.09
CA HIS A 306 1.90 32.93 14.80
C HIS A 306 0.56 33.14 14.11
N ASN A 307 -0.53 32.85 14.82
CA ASN A 307 -1.91 33.01 14.36
C ASN A 307 -2.22 32.27 13.03
N ILE A 308 -1.72 31.01 12.92
CA ILE A 308 -1.87 30.14 11.74
C ILE A 308 -2.69 28.92 12.13
N LYS A 309 -3.65 28.53 11.28
CA LYS A 309 -4.57 27.42 11.56
C LYS A 309 -4.76 26.52 10.37
N ASP A 310 -4.86 25.22 10.68
CA ASP A 310 -5.28 24.17 9.76
C ASP A 310 -4.50 24.14 8.42
N LEU A 311 -3.18 24.34 8.48
CA LEU A 311 -2.29 24.26 7.32
C LEU A 311 -1.47 22.98 7.31
N ILE A 312 -1.12 22.55 6.11
CA ILE A 312 -0.02 21.64 5.82
C ILE A 312 1.15 22.48 5.34
N ILE A 313 2.29 22.35 6.02
CA ILE A 313 3.54 23.05 5.72
C ILE A 313 4.62 21.98 5.54
N VAL A 314 5.12 21.82 4.32
CA VAL A 314 6.14 20.83 4.00
C VAL A 314 7.29 21.51 3.28
N ASP A 315 8.47 21.36 3.85
CA ASP A 315 9.71 21.89 3.26
C ASP A 315 10.65 20.73 2.95
N SER A 316 10.89 20.51 1.68
CA SER A 316 11.73 19.42 1.20
C SER A 316 12.56 19.90 0.00
N ASP A 317 13.85 19.62 0.03
CA ASP A 317 14.83 20.11 -0.95
C ASP A 317 14.73 21.64 -1.15
N ASN A 318 14.31 22.05 -2.34
CA ASN A 318 14.14 23.45 -2.73
C ASN A 318 12.67 23.89 -2.86
N VAL A 319 11.75 23.09 -2.31
CA VAL A 319 10.30 23.36 -2.38
C VAL A 319 9.72 23.52 -0.98
N LEU A 320 9.06 24.66 -0.77
CA LEU A 320 8.20 24.91 0.39
C LEU A 320 6.75 24.88 -0.06
N LEU A 321 5.99 23.88 0.39
CA LEU A 321 4.56 23.73 0.16
C LEU A 321 3.79 24.24 1.37
N ILE A 322 2.83 25.12 1.16
CA ILE A 322 1.91 25.60 2.20
C ILE A 322 0.51 25.59 1.61
N LEU A 323 -0.41 24.87 2.23
CA LEU A 323 -1.81 24.82 1.80
C LEU A 323 -2.75 24.51 2.99
N PRO A 324 -4.06 24.88 2.88
CA PRO A 324 -5.07 24.43 3.84
C PRO A 324 -5.17 22.90 3.88
N LYS A 325 -5.42 22.32 5.06
CA LYS A 325 -5.61 20.86 5.21
C LYS A 325 -6.78 20.33 4.39
N GLU A 326 -7.82 21.13 4.21
CA GLU A 326 -8.98 20.77 3.40
C GLU A 326 -8.64 20.56 1.92
N ASP A 327 -7.60 21.24 1.43
CA ASP A 327 -7.14 21.18 0.05
C ASP A 327 -6.05 20.11 -0.20
N GLU A 328 -5.84 19.20 0.74
CA GLU A 328 -4.80 18.17 0.68
C GLU A 328 -4.83 17.35 -0.63
N GLN A 329 -6.00 17.11 -1.22
CA GLN A 329 -6.12 16.38 -2.48
C GLN A 329 -5.57 17.17 -3.68
N GLU A 330 -5.49 18.51 -3.57
CA GLU A 330 -4.94 19.39 -4.60
C GLU A 330 -3.41 19.28 -4.74
N ILE A 331 -2.72 18.65 -3.80
CA ILE A 331 -1.27 18.46 -3.88
C ILE A 331 -0.85 17.86 -5.22
N LYS A 332 -1.64 16.91 -5.75
CA LYS A 332 -1.36 16.28 -7.05
C LYS A 332 -1.38 17.28 -8.21
N SER A 333 -2.38 18.16 -8.22
CA SER A 333 -2.54 19.18 -9.25
C SER A 333 -1.48 20.28 -9.12
N LEU A 334 -1.14 20.66 -7.87
CA LEU A 334 -0.09 21.63 -7.56
C LEU A 334 1.29 21.14 -7.99
N ARG A 335 1.59 19.85 -7.80
CA ARG A 335 2.81 19.20 -8.28
C ARG A 335 2.98 19.38 -9.80
N ILE A 336 1.93 19.11 -10.58
CA ILE A 336 1.94 19.25 -12.03
C ILE A 336 2.20 20.71 -12.41
N LYS A 337 1.47 21.66 -11.83
CA LYS A 337 1.67 23.10 -12.07
C LYS A 337 3.08 23.57 -11.72
N ALA A 338 3.66 23.03 -10.63
CA ALA A 338 5.03 23.33 -10.22
C ALA A 338 6.05 22.82 -11.25
N SER A 339 5.87 21.59 -11.75
CA SER A 339 6.76 21.00 -12.77
C SER A 339 6.75 21.76 -14.09
N GLU A 340 5.60 22.33 -14.48
CA GLU A 340 5.46 23.13 -15.68
C GLU A 340 6.11 24.52 -15.55
N LYS A 341 6.07 25.10 -14.34
CA LYS A 341 6.51 26.48 -14.10
C LYS A 341 7.96 26.58 -13.64
N PHE A 342 8.43 25.65 -12.83
CA PHE A 342 9.74 25.73 -12.20
C PHE A 342 10.71 24.73 -12.84
N LYS A 343 11.88 25.25 -13.28
CA LYS A 343 12.99 24.37 -13.66
C LYS A 343 13.62 23.78 -12.39
N ASN A 344 13.92 22.48 -12.41
CA ASN A 344 14.59 21.76 -11.31
C ASN A 344 13.70 21.46 -10.06
N VAL A 345 12.39 21.40 -10.19
CA VAL A 345 11.54 20.83 -9.17
C VAL A 345 11.36 19.33 -9.45
N LYS A 346 11.75 18.51 -8.51
CA LYS A 346 11.51 17.05 -8.57
C LYS A 346 10.01 16.77 -8.38
N THR A 347 9.47 15.93 -9.22
CA THR A 347 8.04 15.61 -9.22
C THR A 347 7.77 14.10 -9.20
#